data_2c0051cab45dee01f0f75058f33c7102
#
_entry.id   2c0051cab45dee01f0f75058f33c7102
#
_cell.length_a   1.000
_cell.length_b   1.000
_cell.length_c   1.000
_cell.angle_alpha   90.00
_cell.angle_beta   90.00
_cell.angle_gamma   90.00
#
_symmetry.space_group_name_H-M   'P 1'
#
loop_
_entity.id
_entity.type
_entity.pdbx_description
1 polymer ?
#
loop_
_entity_poly.entity_id
_entity_poly.type
_entity_poly.pdbx_seq_one_letter_code
_entity_poly.pdbx_strand_id
1 'polypeptide(L)'
;MQRKTALVTGASHGIGQAIAIALAKNGYDVGVNYCNNAAGAEETCRLAREAGAKAVALRADVSDYASLCGLFKEFYAAFGTIDLMVNNAGVSEFHPLLEVTEAQWERITRTDWKAAFFGTQMAARNMAANKKPGVIINIASNHVDGCFPDANIYAPSKAAVDTFCRNAAMELAPYNIRVLALAPGYTDVWDADNPIQQVRERIPLRRFATPEEVADILVFLASDKCAYMTGTRITVDGGALLPVVPENTFNGGTLLPLTIHETEEAK
;
A
#
# COMPACT_ATOMS: atom_id res chain seq x y z
N MET A 1 25.07 -8.51 8.57
CA MET A 1 23.93 -8.18 9.45
C MET A 1 22.83 -9.18 9.24
N GLN A 2 22.08 -9.53 10.29
CA GLN A 2 20.91 -10.39 10.15
C GLN A 2 19.82 -9.65 9.38
N ARG A 3 19.17 -10.31 8.40
CA ARG A 3 18.08 -9.71 7.64
C ARG A 3 16.86 -9.53 8.54
N LYS A 4 16.12 -8.44 8.34
CA LYS A 4 14.81 -8.21 8.96
C LYS A 4 13.77 -9.10 8.27
N THR A 5 12.61 -9.28 8.88
CA THR A 5 11.53 -10.10 8.31
C THR A 5 10.30 -9.25 8.00
N ALA A 6 9.68 -9.48 6.84
CA ALA A 6 8.48 -8.76 6.41
C ALA A 6 7.41 -9.72 5.92
N LEU A 7 6.15 -9.45 6.25
CA LEU A 7 4.98 -10.07 5.65
C LEU A 7 4.27 -9.05 4.77
N VAL A 8 4.05 -9.38 3.49
CA VAL A 8 3.31 -8.54 2.54
C VAL A 8 2.08 -9.30 2.07
N THR A 9 0.88 -8.76 2.35
CA THR A 9 -0.36 -9.37 1.87
C THR A 9 -0.68 -8.95 0.43
N GLY A 10 -1.29 -9.86 -0.36
CA GLY A 10 -1.61 -9.59 -1.76
C GLY A 10 -0.37 -9.32 -2.63
N ALA A 11 0.72 -10.08 -2.41
CA ALA A 11 2.03 -9.81 -3.00
C ALA A 11 2.35 -10.65 -4.26
N SER A 12 1.33 -11.20 -4.91
CA SER A 12 1.51 -12.00 -6.14
C SER A 12 1.56 -11.20 -7.44
N HIS A 13 1.29 -9.89 -7.40
CA HIS A 13 1.32 -8.98 -8.56
C HIS A 13 1.27 -7.52 -8.12
N GLY A 14 1.44 -6.61 -9.07
CA GLY A 14 1.24 -5.17 -8.90
C GLY A 14 2.08 -4.57 -7.76
N ILE A 15 1.45 -3.68 -7.00
CA ILE A 15 2.11 -2.95 -5.89
C ILE A 15 2.69 -3.91 -4.85
N GLY A 16 1.94 -4.94 -4.45
CA GLY A 16 2.39 -5.90 -3.44
C GLY A 16 3.63 -6.70 -3.87
N GLN A 17 3.70 -7.10 -5.14
CA GLN A 17 4.88 -7.76 -5.73
C GLN A 17 6.09 -6.82 -5.70
N ALA A 18 5.93 -5.59 -6.21
CA ALA A 18 7.00 -4.60 -6.23
C ALA A 18 7.53 -4.31 -4.81
N ILE A 19 6.63 -4.18 -3.82
CA ILE A 19 6.98 -4.00 -2.41
C ILE A 19 7.80 -5.18 -1.90
N ALA A 20 7.37 -6.43 -2.12
CA ALA A 20 8.08 -7.61 -1.64
C ALA A 20 9.50 -7.70 -2.23
N ILE A 21 9.64 -7.42 -3.53
CA ILE A 21 10.93 -7.41 -4.22
C ILE A 21 11.82 -6.27 -3.70
N ALA A 22 11.28 -5.06 -3.55
CA ALA A 22 12.03 -3.91 -3.04
C ALA A 22 12.52 -4.14 -1.59
N LEU A 23 11.68 -4.72 -0.72
CA LEU A 23 12.07 -5.09 0.63
C LEU A 23 13.19 -6.15 0.63
N ALA A 24 13.11 -7.15 -0.24
CA ALA A 24 14.16 -8.15 -0.39
C ALA A 24 15.52 -7.52 -0.76
N LYS A 25 15.52 -6.58 -1.70
CA LYS A 25 16.72 -5.80 -2.09
C LYS A 25 17.27 -4.93 -0.95
N ASN A 26 16.41 -4.56 -0.01
CA ASN A 26 16.74 -3.69 1.14
C ASN A 26 16.90 -4.45 2.46
N GLY A 27 17.26 -5.73 2.41
CA GLY A 27 17.69 -6.50 3.59
C GLY A 27 16.56 -7.16 4.38
N TYR A 28 15.39 -7.39 3.77
CA TYR A 28 14.31 -8.15 4.38
C TYR A 28 14.23 -9.56 3.80
N ASP A 29 13.94 -10.53 4.64
CA ASP A 29 13.38 -11.82 4.26
C ASP A 29 11.86 -11.66 4.18
N VAL A 30 11.19 -12.25 3.20
CA VAL A 30 9.80 -11.89 2.88
C VAL A 30 8.85 -13.07 2.85
N GLY A 31 7.73 -12.94 3.57
CA GLY A 31 6.54 -13.75 3.38
C GLY A 31 5.66 -13.10 2.30
N VAL A 32 5.44 -13.81 1.21
CA VAL A 32 4.67 -13.38 0.06
C VAL A 32 3.27 -13.99 0.13
N ASN A 33 2.31 -13.26 0.68
CA ASN A 33 0.95 -13.78 0.75
C ASN A 33 0.21 -13.60 -0.58
N TYR A 34 -0.57 -14.61 -0.92
CA TYR A 34 -1.47 -14.63 -2.07
C TYR A 34 -2.75 -15.42 -1.75
N CYS A 35 -3.82 -15.13 -2.50
CA CYS A 35 -5.07 -15.90 -2.40
C CYS A 35 -5.18 -16.91 -3.56
N ASN A 36 -5.20 -16.46 -4.80
CA ASN A 36 -5.51 -17.26 -5.98
C ASN A 36 -4.37 -17.34 -7.00
N ASN A 37 -3.45 -16.37 -7.05
CA ASN A 37 -2.38 -16.32 -8.04
C ASN A 37 -1.08 -16.94 -7.49
N ALA A 38 -1.02 -18.28 -7.48
CA ALA A 38 0.16 -19.00 -7.01
C ALA A 38 1.39 -18.76 -7.89
N ALA A 39 1.22 -18.73 -9.21
CA ALA A 39 2.32 -18.51 -10.14
C ALA A 39 2.98 -17.14 -9.95
N GLY A 40 2.17 -16.08 -9.77
CA GLY A 40 2.69 -14.75 -9.49
C GLY A 40 3.39 -14.65 -8.13
N ALA A 41 2.90 -15.38 -7.12
CA ALA A 41 3.55 -15.43 -5.80
C ALA A 41 4.91 -16.16 -5.86
N GLU A 42 5.01 -17.25 -6.61
CA GLU A 42 6.29 -17.95 -6.80
C GLU A 42 7.28 -17.10 -7.61
N GLU A 43 6.81 -16.38 -8.63
CA GLU A 43 7.65 -15.42 -9.36
C GLU A 43 8.16 -14.31 -8.46
N THR A 44 7.31 -13.75 -7.58
CA THR A 44 7.72 -12.78 -6.57
C THR A 44 8.79 -13.37 -5.64
N CYS A 45 8.59 -14.60 -5.18
CA CYS A 45 9.56 -15.29 -4.34
C CYS A 45 10.89 -15.56 -5.08
N ARG A 46 10.82 -15.92 -6.35
CA ARG A 46 12.01 -16.13 -7.19
C ARG A 46 12.85 -14.86 -7.29
N LEU A 47 12.21 -13.73 -7.63
CA LEU A 47 12.86 -12.42 -7.73
C LEU A 47 13.43 -11.93 -6.38
N ALA A 48 12.72 -12.19 -5.29
CA ALA A 48 13.20 -11.87 -3.95
C ALA A 48 14.42 -12.72 -3.55
N ARG A 49 14.45 -14.01 -3.93
CA ARG A 49 15.60 -14.90 -3.69
C ARG A 49 16.81 -14.50 -4.52
N GLU A 50 16.63 -14.01 -5.73
CA GLU A 50 17.72 -13.46 -6.56
C GLU A 50 18.34 -12.22 -5.91
N ALA A 51 17.57 -11.45 -5.15
CA ALA A 51 18.08 -10.35 -4.32
C ALA A 51 18.72 -10.84 -2.99
N GLY A 52 18.91 -12.17 -2.80
CA GLY A 52 19.54 -12.77 -1.63
C GLY A 52 18.65 -12.90 -0.40
N ALA A 53 17.33 -12.75 -0.54
CA ALA A 53 16.40 -12.91 0.55
C ALA A 53 15.93 -14.38 0.70
N LYS A 54 15.58 -14.80 1.91
CA LYS A 54 14.65 -15.91 2.11
C LYS A 54 13.25 -15.41 1.73
N ALA A 55 12.57 -16.11 0.84
CA ALA A 55 11.21 -15.77 0.42
C ALA A 55 10.33 -17.02 0.40
N VAL A 56 9.13 -16.90 0.98
CA VAL A 56 8.16 -18.00 1.10
C VAL A 56 6.80 -17.52 0.62
N ALA A 57 6.22 -18.24 -0.35
CA ALA A 57 4.85 -18.01 -0.80
C ALA A 57 3.87 -18.62 0.22
N LEU A 58 2.93 -17.82 0.71
CA LEU A 58 2.00 -18.17 1.77
C LEU A 58 0.56 -17.98 1.28
N ARG A 59 -0.16 -19.07 1.03
CA ARG A 59 -1.53 -19.04 0.56
C ARG A 59 -2.50 -18.75 1.69
N ALA A 60 -3.23 -17.63 1.61
CA ALA A 60 -4.33 -17.34 2.53
C ALA A 60 -5.28 -16.31 1.90
N ASP A 61 -6.57 -16.49 2.13
CA ASP A 61 -7.58 -15.45 1.92
C ASP A 61 -7.62 -14.57 3.18
N VAL A 62 -7.10 -13.36 3.09
CA VAL A 62 -7.05 -12.43 4.23
C VAL A 62 -8.41 -11.91 4.68
N SER A 63 -9.45 -12.03 3.83
CA SER A 63 -10.84 -11.65 4.16
C SER A 63 -11.48 -12.62 5.16
N ASP A 64 -11.01 -13.87 5.21
CA ASP A 64 -11.38 -14.87 6.19
C ASP A 64 -10.44 -14.83 7.40
N TYR A 65 -11.01 -14.63 8.59
CA TYR A 65 -10.22 -14.48 9.82
C TYR A 65 -9.44 -15.76 10.19
N ALA A 66 -10.01 -16.95 9.96
CA ALA A 66 -9.32 -18.21 10.28
C ALA A 66 -8.15 -18.44 9.32
N SER A 67 -8.34 -18.14 8.03
CA SER A 67 -7.28 -18.18 7.02
C SER A 67 -6.17 -17.17 7.33
N LEU A 68 -6.51 -15.96 7.76
CA LEU A 68 -5.54 -14.96 8.21
C LEU A 68 -4.74 -15.44 9.44
N CYS A 69 -5.39 -16.07 10.42
CA CYS A 69 -4.67 -16.69 11.54
C CYS A 69 -3.70 -17.78 11.08
N GLY A 70 -4.11 -18.61 10.12
CA GLY A 70 -3.26 -19.60 9.47
C GLY A 70 -2.03 -18.99 8.80
N LEU A 71 -2.21 -17.90 8.07
CA LEU A 71 -1.12 -17.13 7.44
C LEU A 71 -0.04 -16.73 8.45
N PHE A 72 -0.43 -16.13 9.57
CA PHE A 72 0.52 -15.72 10.59
C PHE A 72 1.22 -16.90 11.25
N LYS A 73 0.50 -18.01 11.47
CA LYS A 73 1.11 -19.25 11.99
C LYS A 73 2.20 -19.79 11.06
N GLU A 74 1.91 -19.86 9.77
CA GLU A 74 2.88 -20.32 8.77
C GLU A 74 4.05 -19.34 8.62
N PHE A 75 3.77 -18.04 8.63
CA PHE A 75 4.81 -17.01 8.60
C PHE A 75 5.77 -17.15 9.80
N TYR A 76 5.24 -17.28 11.02
CA TYR A 76 6.09 -17.44 12.21
C TYR A 76 6.84 -18.78 12.23
N ALA A 77 6.27 -19.85 11.69
CA ALA A 77 6.99 -21.10 11.51
C ALA A 77 8.18 -20.96 10.54
N ALA A 78 8.05 -20.13 9.52
CA ALA A 78 9.12 -19.90 8.55
C ALA A 78 10.18 -18.89 9.03
N PHE A 79 9.78 -17.82 9.73
CA PHE A 79 10.66 -16.66 10.00
C PHE A 79 10.87 -16.37 11.50
N GLY A 80 10.06 -16.95 12.37
CA GLY A 80 10.12 -16.76 13.84
C GLY A 80 9.41 -15.50 14.31
N THR A 81 9.87 -14.31 13.91
CA THR A 81 9.32 -13.02 14.33
C THR A 81 9.02 -12.15 13.13
N ILE A 82 8.32 -11.05 13.36
CA ILE A 82 8.02 -10.07 12.30
C ILE A 82 8.61 -8.68 12.66
N ASP A 83 9.30 -8.04 11.70
CA ASP A 83 9.83 -6.68 11.84
C ASP A 83 8.98 -5.66 11.08
N LEU A 84 8.36 -6.10 9.97
CA LEU A 84 7.52 -5.26 9.13
C LEU A 84 6.27 -6.02 8.69
N MET A 85 5.10 -5.45 8.96
CA MET A 85 3.82 -5.87 8.38
C MET A 85 3.39 -4.89 7.30
N VAL A 86 3.07 -5.40 6.11
CA VAL A 86 2.48 -4.61 5.03
C VAL A 86 1.11 -5.18 4.70
N ASN A 87 0.05 -4.50 5.14
CA ASN A 87 -1.32 -4.81 4.76
C ASN A 87 -1.61 -4.16 3.40
N ASN A 88 -1.32 -4.89 2.32
CA ASN A 88 -1.49 -4.42 0.95
C ASN A 88 -2.70 -5.06 0.24
N ALA A 89 -3.09 -6.27 0.60
CA ALA A 89 -4.24 -6.92 -0.02
C ALA A 89 -5.48 -6.01 -0.01
N GLY A 90 -6.15 -5.93 -1.14
CA GLY A 90 -7.35 -5.11 -1.32
C GLY A 90 -8.03 -5.42 -2.65
N VAL A 91 -9.27 -5.02 -2.77
CA VAL A 91 -10.09 -5.15 -3.98
C VAL A 91 -10.62 -3.77 -4.40
N SER A 92 -10.19 -3.30 -5.56
CA SER A 92 -10.65 -2.02 -6.14
C SER A 92 -11.88 -2.29 -7.00
N GLU A 93 -13.03 -2.46 -6.36
CA GLU A 93 -14.32 -2.67 -7.02
C GLU A 93 -15.21 -1.45 -6.78
N PHE A 94 -15.87 -1.00 -7.85
CA PHE A 94 -16.68 0.20 -7.87
C PHE A 94 -18.10 -0.17 -8.32
N HIS A 95 -19.09 0.31 -7.56
CA HIS A 95 -20.49 -0.02 -7.79
C HIS A 95 -21.36 1.21 -7.55
N PRO A 96 -22.35 1.49 -8.45
CA PRO A 96 -23.32 2.55 -8.22
C PRO A 96 -24.05 2.35 -6.90
N LEU A 97 -24.23 3.42 -6.11
CA LEU A 97 -24.78 3.34 -4.76
C LEU A 97 -26.11 2.58 -4.69
N LEU A 98 -26.98 2.79 -5.68
CA LEU A 98 -28.30 2.17 -5.73
C LEU A 98 -28.29 0.69 -6.14
N GLU A 99 -27.14 0.15 -6.58
CA GLU A 99 -26.96 -1.21 -7.06
C GLU A 99 -26.08 -2.06 -6.15
N VAL A 100 -25.55 -1.46 -5.07
CA VAL A 100 -24.69 -2.17 -4.11
C VAL A 100 -25.46 -3.29 -3.45
N THR A 101 -24.90 -4.50 -3.50
CA THR A 101 -25.38 -5.68 -2.79
C THR A 101 -24.62 -5.90 -1.48
N GLU A 102 -25.25 -6.60 -0.52
CA GLU A 102 -24.58 -7.00 0.71
C GLU A 102 -23.31 -7.83 0.46
N ALA A 103 -23.35 -8.72 -0.54
CA ALA A 103 -22.19 -9.55 -0.90
C ALA A 103 -20.99 -8.70 -1.37
N GLN A 104 -21.22 -7.64 -2.14
CA GLN A 104 -20.17 -6.69 -2.56
C GLN A 104 -19.63 -5.89 -1.37
N TRP A 105 -20.53 -5.43 -0.48
CA TRP A 105 -20.14 -4.77 0.76
C TRP A 105 -19.24 -5.67 1.61
N GLU A 106 -19.69 -6.90 1.90
CA GLU A 106 -18.92 -7.86 2.69
C GLU A 106 -17.55 -8.17 2.06
N ARG A 107 -17.51 -8.39 0.75
CA ARG A 107 -16.29 -8.68 0.03
C ARG A 107 -15.27 -7.55 0.17
N ILE A 108 -15.67 -6.32 -0.12
CA ILE A 108 -14.78 -5.15 -0.10
C ILE A 108 -14.34 -4.84 1.34
N THR A 109 -15.29 -4.73 2.28
CA THR A 109 -14.96 -4.35 3.66
C THR A 109 -14.14 -5.42 4.38
N ARG A 110 -14.36 -6.69 4.11
CA ARG A 110 -13.57 -7.78 4.70
C ARG A 110 -12.15 -7.80 4.18
N THR A 111 -11.96 -7.57 2.88
CA THR A 111 -10.62 -7.60 2.28
C THR A 111 -9.84 -6.33 2.59
N ASP A 112 -10.45 -5.15 2.45
CA ASP A 112 -9.74 -3.87 2.51
C ASP A 112 -9.60 -3.32 3.93
N TRP A 113 -10.65 -3.51 4.78
CA TRP A 113 -10.66 -2.96 6.13
C TRP A 113 -10.41 -4.00 7.22
N LYS A 114 -11.25 -5.04 7.29
CA LYS A 114 -11.14 -6.08 8.34
C LYS A 114 -9.77 -6.76 8.32
N ALA A 115 -9.27 -7.12 7.12
CA ALA A 115 -7.96 -7.77 6.99
C ALA A 115 -6.82 -6.86 7.48
N ALA A 116 -6.84 -5.57 7.15
CA ALA A 116 -5.84 -4.61 7.61
C ALA A 116 -5.85 -4.44 9.14
N PHE A 117 -7.04 -4.39 9.74
CA PHE A 117 -7.20 -4.32 11.19
C PHE A 117 -6.57 -5.51 11.90
N PHE A 118 -6.98 -6.73 11.54
CA PHE A 118 -6.51 -7.94 12.21
C PHE A 118 -5.07 -8.28 11.84
N GLY A 119 -4.61 -7.99 10.62
CA GLY A 119 -3.21 -8.11 10.23
C GLY A 119 -2.31 -7.21 11.08
N THR A 120 -2.71 -5.96 11.29
CA THR A 120 -2.05 -5.03 12.22
C THR A 120 -2.01 -5.58 13.64
N GLN A 121 -3.15 -6.07 14.15
CA GLN A 121 -3.24 -6.60 15.51
C GLN A 121 -2.34 -7.82 15.72
N MET A 122 -2.34 -8.78 14.80
CA MET A 122 -1.53 -10.01 14.91
C MET A 122 -0.03 -9.72 14.85
N ALA A 123 0.38 -8.82 13.95
CA ALA A 123 1.77 -8.38 13.87
C ALA A 123 2.19 -7.65 15.15
N ALA A 124 1.39 -6.70 15.61
CA ALA A 124 1.68 -5.92 16.81
C ALA A 124 1.78 -6.80 18.07
N ARG A 125 0.91 -7.81 18.22
CA ARG A 125 0.99 -8.78 19.32
C ARG A 125 2.33 -9.53 19.33
N ASN A 126 2.81 -9.97 18.17
CA ASN A 126 4.10 -10.64 18.08
C ASN A 126 5.27 -9.71 18.41
N MET A 127 5.26 -8.48 17.85
CA MET A 127 6.28 -7.47 18.14
C MET A 127 6.33 -7.14 19.63
N ALA A 128 5.19 -6.85 20.25
CA ALA A 128 5.08 -6.51 21.66
C ALA A 128 5.50 -7.67 22.57
N ALA A 129 5.05 -8.91 22.29
CA ALA A 129 5.42 -10.09 23.06
C ALA A 129 6.93 -10.38 23.04
N ASN A 130 7.58 -10.11 21.91
CA ASN A 130 9.03 -10.28 21.74
C ASN A 130 9.82 -9.02 22.17
N LYS A 131 9.17 -7.97 22.66
CA LYS A 131 9.80 -6.68 23.02
C LYS A 131 10.65 -6.11 21.88
N LYS A 132 10.20 -6.30 20.65
CA LYS A 132 10.92 -5.95 19.43
C LYS A 132 10.27 -4.73 18.79
N PRO A 133 11.03 -3.68 18.47
CA PRO A 133 10.50 -2.57 17.71
C PRO A 133 10.05 -3.07 16.31
N GLY A 134 9.03 -2.45 15.75
CA GLY A 134 8.51 -2.86 14.46
C GLY A 134 7.84 -1.73 13.69
N VAL A 135 7.51 -2.04 12.44
CA VAL A 135 6.78 -1.13 11.57
C VAL A 135 5.57 -1.84 10.98
N ILE A 136 4.45 -1.15 10.93
CA ILE A 136 3.25 -1.63 10.27
C ILE A 136 2.84 -0.57 9.24
N ILE A 137 2.71 -0.96 7.98
CA ILE A 137 2.29 -0.05 6.91
C ILE A 137 1.02 -0.62 6.27
N ASN A 138 -0.04 0.17 6.31
CA ASN A 138 -1.31 -0.17 5.69
C ASN A 138 -1.44 0.58 4.36
N ILE A 139 -1.76 -0.13 3.28
CA ILE A 139 -2.00 0.50 1.99
C ILE A 139 -3.43 1.03 1.98
N ALA A 140 -3.52 2.36 2.10
CA ALA A 140 -4.74 3.14 1.93
C ALA A 140 -4.97 3.45 0.43
N SER A 141 -5.48 4.61 0.12
CA SER A 141 -5.66 5.12 -1.24
C SER A 141 -5.83 6.64 -1.19
N ASN A 142 -5.56 7.34 -2.29
CA ASN A 142 -5.93 8.74 -2.44
C ASN A 142 -7.46 8.95 -2.45
N HIS A 143 -8.25 7.89 -2.62
CA HIS A 143 -9.72 7.92 -2.46
C HIS A 143 -10.19 8.40 -1.08
N VAL A 144 -9.30 8.45 -0.09
CA VAL A 144 -9.60 8.98 1.25
C VAL A 144 -9.95 10.48 1.21
N ASP A 145 -9.34 11.23 0.30
CA ASP A 145 -9.48 12.71 0.23
C ASP A 145 -10.34 13.18 -0.94
N GLY A 146 -10.70 12.30 -1.89
CA GLY A 146 -11.45 12.65 -3.08
C GLY A 146 -12.81 11.97 -3.18
N CYS A 147 -13.68 12.52 -4.03
CA CYS A 147 -14.94 11.89 -4.40
C CYS A 147 -14.77 11.22 -5.77
N PHE A 148 -14.96 9.92 -5.80
CA PHE A 148 -14.84 9.12 -7.01
C PHE A 148 -16.18 8.45 -7.33
N PRO A 149 -16.61 8.43 -8.59
CA PRO A 149 -17.81 7.72 -8.98
C PRO A 149 -17.76 6.25 -8.52
N ASP A 150 -18.89 5.74 -8.06
CA ASP A 150 -19.12 4.35 -7.70
C ASP A 150 -18.22 3.77 -6.59
N ALA A 151 -17.36 4.59 -5.97
CA ALA A 151 -16.44 4.18 -4.92
C ALA A 151 -17.07 4.12 -3.51
N ASN A 152 -18.38 3.91 -3.43
CA ASN A 152 -19.19 4.08 -2.21
C ASN A 152 -18.85 3.10 -1.07
N ILE A 153 -18.16 2.00 -1.37
CA ILE A 153 -17.67 1.04 -0.36
C ILE A 153 -16.16 1.14 -0.24
N TYR A 154 -15.45 1.18 -1.38
CA TYR A 154 -13.99 1.19 -1.42
C TYR A 154 -13.39 2.42 -0.72
N ALA A 155 -13.82 3.62 -1.10
CA ALA A 155 -13.30 4.86 -0.51
C ALA A 155 -13.53 4.94 1.02
N PRO A 156 -14.72 4.67 1.56
CA PRO A 156 -14.93 4.58 3.01
C PRO A 156 -14.09 3.49 3.69
N SER A 157 -13.87 2.33 3.05
CA SER A 157 -13.01 1.29 3.61
C SER A 157 -11.55 1.76 3.73
N LYS A 158 -11.03 2.48 2.73
CA LYS A 158 -9.69 3.06 2.76
C LYS A 158 -9.59 4.23 3.75
N ALA A 159 -10.66 5.02 3.92
CA ALA A 159 -10.74 6.05 4.96
C ALA A 159 -10.75 5.45 6.37
N ALA A 160 -11.44 4.31 6.56
CA ALA A 160 -11.39 3.57 7.82
C ALA A 160 -9.97 3.10 8.14
N VAL A 161 -9.24 2.57 7.17
CA VAL A 161 -7.82 2.19 7.32
C VAL A 161 -6.96 3.38 7.72
N ASP A 162 -7.13 4.55 7.09
CA ASP A 162 -6.37 5.76 7.43
C ASP A 162 -6.63 6.22 8.87
N THR A 163 -7.89 6.31 9.27
CA THR A 163 -8.25 6.70 10.64
C THR A 163 -7.75 5.69 11.66
N PHE A 164 -7.88 4.39 11.37
CA PHE A 164 -7.35 3.32 12.21
C PHE A 164 -5.84 3.42 12.41
N CYS A 165 -5.07 3.75 11.36
CA CYS A 165 -3.62 3.92 11.48
C CYS A 165 -3.24 4.93 12.56
N ARG A 166 -3.97 6.03 12.68
CA ARG A 166 -3.72 7.07 13.70
C ARG A 166 -3.97 6.56 15.10
N ASN A 167 -5.09 5.87 15.33
CA ASN A 167 -5.41 5.29 16.62
C ASN A 167 -4.43 4.18 17.01
N ALA A 168 -4.14 3.26 16.08
CA ALA A 168 -3.19 2.18 16.31
C ALA A 168 -1.77 2.71 16.59
N ALA A 169 -1.34 3.77 15.91
CA ALA A 169 -0.05 4.41 16.16
C ALA A 169 0.08 4.94 17.59
N MET A 170 -0.97 5.58 18.10
CA MET A 170 -1.01 6.09 19.47
C MET A 170 -0.93 4.94 20.49
N GLU A 171 -1.70 3.88 20.30
CA GLU A 171 -1.74 2.73 21.21
C GLU A 171 -0.46 1.89 21.17
N LEU A 172 0.21 1.80 20.01
CA LEU A 172 1.35 0.94 19.80
C LEU A 172 2.72 1.65 20.00
N ALA A 173 2.74 2.98 20.09
CA ALA A 173 3.95 3.74 20.34
C ALA A 173 4.71 3.33 21.63
N PRO A 174 4.04 3.02 22.77
CA PRO A 174 4.74 2.54 23.97
C PRO A 174 5.51 1.22 23.76
N TYR A 175 5.18 0.46 22.74
CA TYR A 175 5.88 -0.78 22.34
C TYR A 175 6.97 -0.55 21.30
N ASN A 176 7.29 0.71 20.96
CA ASN A 176 8.20 1.06 19.86
C ASN A 176 7.75 0.50 18.48
N ILE A 177 6.45 0.45 18.26
CA ILE A 177 5.84 0.03 16.99
C ILE A 177 5.31 1.27 16.31
N ARG A 178 5.78 1.53 15.08
CA ARG A 178 5.27 2.60 14.22
C ARG A 178 4.15 2.06 13.32
N VAL A 179 3.08 2.82 13.19
CA VAL A 179 1.99 2.49 12.26
C VAL A 179 1.81 3.64 11.29
N LEU A 180 1.83 3.35 10.00
CA LEU A 180 1.78 4.33 8.92
C LEU A 180 0.74 3.90 7.88
N ALA A 181 0.18 4.87 7.16
CA ALA A 181 -0.61 4.63 5.97
C ALA A 181 0.16 5.14 4.74
N LEU A 182 0.19 4.33 3.68
CA LEU A 182 0.65 4.75 2.36
C LEU A 182 -0.57 4.77 1.44
N ALA A 183 -0.82 5.90 0.79
CA ALA A 183 -1.99 6.14 -0.04
C ALA A 183 -1.57 6.37 -1.51
N PRO A 184 -1.43 5.31 -2.30
CA PRO A 184 -1.19 5.44 -3.72
C PRO A 184 -2.40 6.05 -4.43
N GLY A 185 -2.12 6.81 -5.50
CA GLY A 185 -3.10 7.14 -6.52
C GLY A 185 -3.11 6.11 -7.64
N TYR A 186 -3.35 6.58 -8.86
CA TYR A 186 -3.31 5.73 -10.04
C TYR A 186 -1.92 5.15 -10.24
N THR A 187 -1.85 3.82 -10.20
CA THR A 187 -0.61 3.04 -10.38
C THR A 187 -0.76 2.15 -11.61
N ASP A 188 0.29 1.99 -12.38
CA ASP A 188 0.28 1.27 -13.67
C ASP A 188 0.26 -0.25 -13.45
N VAL A 189 -0.92 -0.77 -13.15
CA VAL A 189 -1.21 -2.20 -12.89
C VAL A 189 -2.24 -2.76 -13.87
N TRP A 190 -2.68 -1.96 -14.85
CA TRP A 190 -3.67 -2.33 -15.87
C TRP A 190 -3.05 -2.46 -17.24
N ASP A 191 -3.68 -3.25 -18.10
CA ASP A 191 -3.29 -3.38 -19.49
C ASP A 191 -3.40 -2.04 -20.24
N ALA A 192 -2.59 -1.88 -21.27
CA ALA A 192 -2.48 -0.62 -22.01
C ALA A 192 -3.78 -0.18 -22.72
N ASP A 193 -4.67 -1.11 -23.02
CA ASP A 193 -5.97 -0.88 -23.65
C ASP A 193 -7.10 -0.61 -22.63
N ASN A 194 -6.82 -0.69 -21.33
CA ASN A 194 -7.82 -0.41 -20.31
C ASN A 194 -8.28 1.06 -20.39
N PRO A 195 -9.59 1.33 -20.41
CA PRO A 195 -10.13 2.71 -20.50
C PRO A 195 -9.60 3.66 -19.41
N ILE A 196 -9.18 3.14 -18.26
CA ILE A 196 -8.58 3.93 -17.17
C ILE A 196 -7.34 4.71 -17.63
N GLN A 197 -6.65 4.25 -18.68
CA GLN A 197 -5.46 4.91 -19.21
C GLN A 197 -5.71 6.36 -19.65
N GLN A 198 -6.96 6.70 -20.01
CA GLN A 198 -7.36 8.07 -20.40
C GLN A 198 -7.28 9.06 -19.22
N VAL A 199 -7.29 8.56 -17.98
CA VAL A 199 -7.18 9.41 -16.78
C VAL A 199 -5.79 10.02 -16.64
N ARG A 200 -4.75 9.44 -17.25
CA ARG A 200 -3.36 9.93 -17.19
C ARG A 200 -3.24 11.42 -17.49
N GLU A 201 -3.94 11.88 -18.52
CA GLU A 201 -3.92 13.29 -18.96
C GLU A 201 -4.47 14.28 -17.92
N ARG A 202 -5.24 13.77 -16.95
CA ARG A 202 -5.83 14.57 -15.88
C ARG A 202 -4.97 14.63 -14.61
N ILE A 203 -3.93 13.82 -14.53
CA ILE A 203 -2.99 13.83 -13.42
C ILE A 203 -1.93 14.90 -13.70
N PRO A 204 -1.58 15.79 -12.76
CA PRO A 204 -0.55 16.82 -12.97
C PRO A 204 0.78 16.28 -13.51
N LEU A 205 1.27 15.14 -13.03
CA LEU A 205 2.47 14.49 -13.57
C LEU A 205 2.26 13.72 -14.88
N ARG A 206 1.03 13.72 -15.45
CA ARG A 206 0.70 13.16 -16.77
C ARG A 206 0.99 11.68 -16.95
N ARG A 207 1.08 10.93 -15.88
CA ARG A 207 1.31 9.50 -15.91
C ARG A 207 0.78 8.84 -14.64
N PHE A 208 0.63 7.55 -14.68
CA PHE A 208 0.47 6.74 -13.48
C PHE A 208 1.82 6.55 -12.79
N ALA A 209 1.82 6.31 -11.49
CA ALA A 209 2.99 5.82 -10.79
C ALA A 209 3.31 4.40 -11.25
N THR A 210 4.57 4.01 -11.26
CA THR A 210 4.92 2.60 -11.36
C THR A 210 4.75 1.91 -9.99
N PRO A 211 4.52 0.59 -9.94
CA PRO A 211 4.52 -0.15 -8.68
C PRO A 211 5.82 0.02 -7.89
N GLU A 212 6.95 0.17 -8.57
CA GLU A 212 8.27 0.37 -7.96
C GLU A 212 8.37 1.74 -7.28
N GLU A 213 7.80 2.80 -7.84
CA GLU A 213 7.78 4.13 -7.21
C GLU A 213 7.02 4.11 -5.89
N VAL A 214 5.93 3.34 -5.82
CA VAL A 214 5.17 3.12 -4.57
C VAL A 214 5.99 2.29 -3.58
N ALA A 215 6.67 1.25 -4.07
CA ALA A 215 7.50 0.37 -3.26
C ALA A 215 8.71 1.09 -2.66
N ASP A 216 9.35 1.99 -3.39
CA ASP A 216 10.50 2.78 -2.91
C ASP A 216 10.10 3.69 -1.74
N ILE A 217 8.94 4.32 -1.82
CA ILE A 217 8.40 5.11 -0.70
C ILE A 217 8.11 4.21 0.50
N LEU A 218 7.55 3.02 0.29
CA LEU A 218 7.30 2.07 1.38
C LEU A 218 8.60 1.64 2.06
N VAL A 219 9.65 1.32 1.32
CA VAL A 219 10.97 0.97 1.85
C VAL A 219 11.54 2.13 2.67
N PHE A 220 11.42 3.36 2.19
CA PHE A 220 11.84 4.55 2.94
C PHE A 220 11.07 4.66 4.26
N LEU A 221 9.74 4.52 4.26
CA LEU A 221 8.89 4.57 5.46
C LEU A 221 9.21 3.45 6.46
N ALA A 222 9.59 2.26 5.97
CA ALA A 222 10.00 1.13 6.80
C ALA A 222 11.38 1.29 7.42
N SER A 223 12.21 2.21 6.90
CA SER A 223 13.59 2.42 7.34
C SER A 223 13.72 3.24 8.62
N ASP A 224 14.91 3.21 9.21
CA ASP A 224 15.27 4.01 10.37
C ASP A 224 15.36 5.52 10.04
N LYS A 225 15.44 5.89 8.75
CA LYS A 225 15.37 7.29 8.29
C LYS A 225 14.03 7.95 8.62
N CYS A 226 12.99 7.16 8.82
CA CYS A 226 11.66 7.59 9.22
C CYS A 226 11.33 7.26 10.69
N ALA A 227 12.33 7.05 11.55
CA ALA A 227 12.13 6.63 12.94
C ALA A 227 11.19 7.53 13.76
N TYR A 228 11.07 8.81 13.41
CA TYR A 228 10.18 9.76 14.10
C TYR A 228 8.80 9.92 13.43
N MET A 229 8.47 9.06 12.44
CA MET A 229 7.18 9.08 11.75
C MET A 229 6.29 7.94 12.24
N THR A 230 5.12 8.27 12.77
CA THR A 230 4.04 7.34 13.10
C THR A 230 2.69 8.06 13.06
N GLY A 231 1.60 7.33 12.82
CA GLY A 231 0.25 7.91 12.78
C GLY A 231 -0.02 8.86 11.62
N THR A 232 0.81 8.84 10.58
CA THR A 232 0.65 9.69 9.40
C THR A 232 0.35 8.89 8.15
N ARG A 233 -0.33 9.52 7.21
CA ARG A 233 -0.52 9.03 5.85
C ARG A 233 0.40 9.78 4.89
N ILE A 234 1.00 9.04 3.98
CA ILE A 234 1.79 9.58 2.87
C ILE A 234 1.02 9.31 1.58
N THR A 235 0.61 10.35 0.87
CA THR A 235 -0.07 10.26 -0.42
C THR A 235 0.96 10.31 -1.55
N VAL A 236 0.83 9.38 -2.51
CA VAL A 236 1.71 9.24 -3.68
C VAL A 236 0.80 9.11 -4.90
N ASP A 237 0.34 10.24 -5.45
CA ASP A 237 -0.71 10.26 -6.45
C ASP A 237 -0.43 11.16 -7.67
N GLY A 238 0.80 11.67 -7.79
CA GLY A 238 1.17 12.56 -8.90
C GLY A 238 0.44 13.90 -8.91
N GLY A 239 -0.17 14.27 -7.77
CA GLY A 239 -0.96 15.47 -7.63
C GLY A 239 -2.42 15.33 -8.09
N ALA A 240 -2.91 14.09 -8.29
CA ALA A 240 -4.25 13.84 -8.85
C ALA A 240 -5.39 14.48 -8.05
N LEU A 241 -5.21 14.70 -6.75
CA LEU A 241 -6.20 15.31 -5.86
C LEU A 241 -5.89 16.76 -5.47
N LEU A 242 -4.93 17.40 -6.13
CA LEU A 242 -4.71 18.83 -5.88
C LEU A 242 -5.97 19.63 -6.28
N PRO A 243 -6.44 20.55 -5.43
CA PRO A 243 -7.61 21.35 -5.74
C PRO A 243 -7.34 22.22 -6.96
N VAL A 244 -8.23 22.13 -7.94
CA VAL A 244 -8.24 23.04 -9.09
C VAL A 244 -9.12 24.22 -8.71
N VAL A 245 -8.52 25.41 -8.57
CA VAL A 245 -9.28 26.64 -8.40
C VAL A 245 -9.78 27.13 -9.77
N PRO A 246 -10.92 27.87 -9.83
CA PRO A 246 -11.51 28.29 -11.11
C PRO A 246 -10.56 29.09 -12.01
N GLU A 247 -9.60 29.80 -11.41
CA GLU A 247 -8.59 30.59 -12.11
C GLU A 247 -7.49 29.74 -12.74
N ASN A 248 -7.31 28.52 -12.25
CA ASN A 248 -6.38 27.57 -12.84
C ASN A 248 -7.04 26.95 -14.07
N THR A 249 -6.73 27.48 -15.24
CA THR A 249 -7.10 26.88 -16.52
C THR A 249 -6.33 25.57 -16.77
N PHE A 250 -6.32 24.67 -15.79
CA PHE A 250 -5.81 23.32 -15.95
C PHE A 250 -6.81 22.49 -16.78
N ASN A 251 -7.20 23.09 -17.92
CA ASN A 251 -8.04 22.46 -18.90
C ASN A 251 -7.19 21.45 -19.69
N GLY A 252 -7.20 20.22 -19.23
CA GLY A 252 -6.87 19.08 -20.07
C GLY A 252 -5.57 19.18 -20.87
N GLY A 253 -4.51 19.73 -20.31
CA GLY A 253 -3.22 19.51 -20.92
C GLY A 253 -2.47 20.64 -21.58
N THR A 254 -2.97 21.84 -21.62
CA THR A 254 -2.17 22.94 -22.12
C THR A 254 -1.38 23.53 -20.95
N LEU A 255 -0.15 23.04 -20.76
CA LEU A 255 0.83 23.83 -20.03
C LEU A 255 0.94 25.17 -20.76
N LEU A 256 0.62 26.27 -20.09
CA LEU A 256 1.01 27.57 -20.59
C LEU A 256 2.54 27.53 -20.80
N PRO A 257 3.05 27.98 -21.95
CA PRO A 257 4.48 28.04 -22.15
C PRO A 257 5.08 28.86 -21.01
N LEU A 258 6.02 28.25 -20.28
CA LEU A 258 6.83 28.96 -19.27
C LEU A 258 7.53 30.09 -20.01
N THR A 259 7.04 31.32 -19.86
CA THR A 259 7.80 32.51 -20.27
C THR A 259 8.85 32.71 -19.17
N ILE A 260 10.03 32.14 -19.39
CA ILE A 260 11.19 32.47 -18.56
C ILE A 260 11.55 33.90 -18.91
N HIS A 261 11.20 34.85 -18.06
CA HIS A 261 11.75 36.19 -18.14
C HIS A 261 13.24 36.05 -17.77
N GLU A 262 14.11 36.13 -18.75
CA GLU A 262 15.53 36.36 -18.49
C GLU A 262 15.65 37.64 -17.69
N THR A 263 16.02 37.52 -16.43
CA THR A 263 16.34 38.72 -15.64
C THR A 263 17.61 39.34 -16.21
N GLU A 264 17.54 40.64 -16.58
CA GLU A 264 18.66 41.42 -17.10
C GLU A 264 19.79 41.66 -16.06
N GLU A 265 20.06 40.71 -15.18
CA GLU A 265 21.16 40.81 -14.18
C GLU A 265 22.28 39.83 -14.47
N ALA A 266 22.80 39.88 -15.69
CA ALA A 266 24.08 39.27 -16.00
C ALA A 266 24.78 40.06 -17.13
N LYS A 267 25.13 41.31 -16.83
CA LYS A 267 26.17 42.02 -17.55
C LYS A 267 27.17 42.70 -16.60
#